data_c259d9a048f77b133e8ed743c7c32b4c
#
_entry.id   c259d9a048f77b133e8ed743c7c32b4c
#
_cell.length_a   1.000
_cell.length_b   1.000
_cell.length_c   1.000
_cell.angle_alpha   90.00
_cell.angle_beta   90.00
_cell.angle_gamma   90.00
#
_symmetry.space_group_name_H-M   'P 1'
#
loop_
_entity.id
_entity.type
_entity.pdbx_description
1 polymer ?
#
loop_
_entity_poly.entity_id
_entity_poly.type
_entity_poly.pdbx_seq_one_letter_code
_entity_poly.pdbx_strand_id
1 'polypeptide(L)' 'MKAKQKKLFAELLAWLRQGRLAKNMTLRAVAAALKVPPSWVGKAETGDRRLDVVEYVRFCEVVGLDPIKGLKLAMAAKKR' A
#
# COMPACT_ATOMS: atom_id res chain seq x y z
N MET A 1 -2.03 17.80 -1.68
CA MET A 1 -2.07 16.91 -2.87
C MET A 1 -3.30 17.24 -3.71
N LYS A 2 -3.14 17.34 -5.01
CA LYS A 2 -4.27 17.62 -5.92
C LYS A 2 -5.23 16.41 -5.93
N ALA A 3 -6.51 16.66 -6.19
CA ALA A 3 -7.55 15.62 -6.18
C ALA A 3 -7.18 14.40 -7.05
N LYS A 4 -6.62 14.64 -8.22
CA LYS A 4 -6.21 13.58 -9.14
C LYS A 4 -5.13 12.69 -8.52
N GLN A 5 -4.16 13.29 -7.85
CA GLN A 5 -3.08 12.56 -7.19
C GLN A 5 -3.60 11.76 -5.98
N LYS A 6 -4.56 12.33 -5.25
CA LYS A 6 -5.20 11.61 -4.14
C LYS A 6 -5.89 10.34 -4.62
N LYS A 7 -6.58 10.42 -5.76
CA LYS A 7 -7.28 9.26 -6.32
C LYS A 7 -6.30 8.15 -6.70
N LEU A 8 -5.19 8.51 -7.35
CA LEU A 8 -4.16 7.54 -7.73
C LEU A 8 -3.58 6.84 -6.50
N PHE A 9 -3.29 7.61 -5.47
CA PHE A 9 -2.73 7.10 -4.24
C PHE A 9 -3.73 6.19 -3.53
N ALA A 10 -5.00 6.62 -3.46
CA ALA A 10 -6.06 5.81 -2.83
C ALA A 10 -6.25 4.46 -3.53
N GLU A 11 -6.18 4.43 -4.85
CA GLU A 11 -6.29 3.16 -5.60
C GLU A 11 -5.12 2.23 -5.30
N LEU A 12 -3.92 2.79 -5.22
CA LEU A 12 -2.72 2.04 -4.87
C LEU A 12 -2.83 1.45 -3.46
N LEU A 13 -3.28 2.25 -2.51
CA LEU A 13 -3.44 1.80 -1.11
C LEU A 13 -4.51 0.72 -0.99
N ALA A 14 -5.62 0.84 -1.73
CA ALA A 14 -6.67 -0.18 -1.75
C ALA A 14 -6.11 -1.51 -2.28
N TRP A 15 -5.26 -1.45 -3.29
CA TRP A 15 -4.62 -2.63 -3.86
C TRP A 15 -3.68 -3.31 -2.84
N LEU A 16 -2.90 -2.51 -2.10
CA LEU A 16 -2.05 -3.04 -1.03
C LEU A 16 -2.88 -3.72 0.06
N ARG A 17 -3.97 -3.08 0.48
CA ARG A 17 -4.86 -3.64 1.50
C ARG A 17 -5.47 -4.97 1.03
N GLN A 18 -5.92 -5.03 -0.20
CA GLN A 18 -6.47 -6.26 -0.77
C GLN A 18 -5.43 -7.37 -0.80
N GLY A 19 -4.18 -7.05 -1.10
CA GLY A 19 -3.09 -8.02 -1.06
C GLY A 19 -2.88 -8.58 0.33
N ARG A 20 -2.90 -7.70 1.34
CA ARG A 20 -2.79 -8.12 2.73
C ARG A 20 -3.93 -9.07 3.12
N LEU A 21 -5.16 -8.70 2.78
CA LEU A 21 -6.34 -9.50 3.10
C LEU A 21 -6.34 -10.84 2.36
N ALA A 22 -5.93 -10.84 1.10
CA ALA A 22 -5.85 -12.07 0.31
C ALA A 22 -4.83 -13.06 0.89
N LYS A 23 -3.82 -12.55 1.56
CA LYS A 23 -2.81 -13.38 2.23
C LYS A 23 -3.20 -13.71 3.68
N ASN A 24 -4.39 -13.32 4.10
CA ASN A 24 -4.91 -13.53 5.46
C ASN A 24 -3.99 -12.94 6.53
N MET A 25 -3.36 -11.81 6.24
CA MET A 25 -2.49 -11.14 7.20
C MET A 25 -3.24 -10.05 7.94
N THR A 26 -3.05 -10.00 9.26
CA THR A 26 -3.56 -8.91 10.08
C THR A 26 -2.63 -7.70 9.97
N LEU A 27 -3.12 -6.54 10.42
CA LEU A 27 -2.27 -5.34 10.51
C LEU A 27 -1.04 -5.63 11.39
N ARG A 28 -1.23 -6.36 12.47
CA ARG A 28 -0.12 -6.72 13.38
C ARG A 28 0.92 -7.60 12.70
N ALA A 29 0.46 -8.54 11.89
CA ALA A 29 1.38 -9.45 11.18
C ALA A 29 2.25 -8.67 10.19
N VAL A 30 1.66 -7.76 9.44
CA VAL A 30 2.41 -6.91 8.50
C VAL A 30 3.37 -6.01 9.27
N ALA A 31 2.89 -5.39 10.35
CA ALA A 31 3.71 -4.52 11.18
C ALA A 31 4.93 -5.24 11.75
N ALA A 32 4.75 -6.47 12.23
CA ALA A 32 5.85 -7.27 12.75
C ALA A 32 6.90 -7.55 11.67
N ALA A 33 6.45 -7.91 10.46
CA ALA A 33 7.35 -8.18 9.34
C ALA A 33 8.10 -6.91 8.89
N LEU A 34 7.44 -5.77 8.95
CA LEU A 34 8.05 -4.48 8.59
C LEU A 34 8.84 -3.84 9.73
N LYS A 35 8.73 -4.38 10.95
CA LYS A 35 9.36 -3.85 12.16
C LYS A 35 8.89 -2.43 12.47
N VAL A 36 7.58 -2.23 12.41
CA VAL A 36 6.93 -0.96 12.71
C VAL A 36 5.75 -1.20 13.65
N PRO A 37 5.23 -0.15 14.31
CA PRO A 37 4.02 -0.33 15.14
C PRO A 37 2.80 -0.68 14.28
N PRO A 38 1.82 -1.46 14.82
CA PRO A 38 0.61 -1.79 14.04
C PRO A 38 -0.16 -0.57 13.54
N SER A 39 -0.19 0.52 14.33
CA SER A 39 -0.85 1.77 13.91
C SER A 39 -0.24 2.36 12.65
N TRP A 40 1.05 2.13 12.43
CA TRP A 40 1.75 2.58 11.22
C TRP A 40 1.13 1.95 9.97
N VAL A 41 0.86 0.64 10.02
CA VAL A 41 0.27 -0.07 8.87
C VAL A 41 -1.16 0.42 8.60
N GLY A 42 -1.95 0.59 9.64
CA GLY A 42 -3.31 1.11 9.50
C GLY A 42 -3.32 2.50 8.87
N LYS A 43 -2.45 3.39 9.33
CA LYS A 43 -2.35 4.74 8.78
C LYS A 43 -1.83 4.74 7.35
N ALA A 44 -0.93 3.83 7.01
CA ALA A 44 -0.44 3.69 5.65
C ALA A 44 -1.57 3.27 4.71
N GLU A 45 -2.41 2.31 5.13
CA GLU A 45 -3.52 1.82 4.30
C GLU A 45 -4.62 2.85 4.10
N THR A 46 -4.83 3.73 5.08
CA THR A 46 -5.87 4.77 4.97
C THR A 46 -5.38 6.05 4.30
N GLY A 47 -4.08 6.17 4.08
CA GLY A 47 -3.50 7.38 3.48
C GLY A 47 -3.14 8.44 4.49
N ASP A 48 -3.35 8.21 5.79
CA ASP A 48 -2.96 9.15 6.84
C ASP A 48 -1.44 9.26 6.97
N ARG A 49 -0.73 8.23 6.52
CA ARG A 49 0.72 8.23 6.46
C ARG A 49 1.15 7.93 5.02
N ARG A 50 2.00 8.77 4.47
CA ARG A 50 2.56 8.51 3.15
C ARG A 50 3.59 7.40 3.20
N LEU A 51 3.65 6.63 2.12
CA LEU A 51 4.69 5.63 1.92
C LEU A 51 5.76 6.21 0.99
N ASP A 52 7.02 6.13 1.38
CA ASP A 52 8.08 6.38 0.42
C ASP A 52 8.28 5.14 -0.45
N VAL A 53 9.14 5.25 -1.46
CA VAL A 53 9.34 4.17 -2.43
C VAL A 53 9.87 2.89 -1.76
N VAL A 54 10.79 3.03 -0.82
CA VAL A 54 11.37 1.88 -0.11
C VAL A 54 10.31 1.19 0.74
N GLU A 55 9.54 1.98 1.49
CA GLU A 55 8.45 1.46 2.32
C GLU A 55 7.41 0.74 1.48
N TYR A 56 7.07 1.29 0.33
CA TYR A 56 6.14 0.69 -0.60
C TYR A 56 6.63 -0.68 -1.09
N VAL A 57 7.88 -0.75 -1.53
CA VAL A 57 8.47 -2.01 -2.01
C VAL A 57 8.47 -3.06 -0.90
N ARG A 58 8.86 -2.68 0.31
CA ARG A 58 8.89 -3.59 1.45
C ARG A 58 7.49 -4.08 1.80
N PHE A 59 6.50 -3.20 1.77
CA PHE A 59 5.10 -3.58 2.03
C PHE A 59 4.66 -4.63 1.01
N CYS A 60 4.91 -4.39 -0.28
CA CYS A 60 4.57 -5.34 -1.33
C CYS A 60 5.22 -6.70 -1.09
N GLU A 61 6.49 -6.72 -0.71
CA GLU A 61 7.20 -7.97 -0.45
C GLU A 61 6.55 -8.76 0.68
N VAL A 62 6.16 -8.08 1.76
CA VAL A 62 5.53 -8.72 2.90
C VAL A 62 4.19 -9.35 2.55
N VAL A 63 3.38 -8.67 1.74
CA VAL A 63 2.05 -9.16 1.37
C VAL A 63 2.03 -9.95 0.05
N GLY A 64 3.20 -10.20 -0.51
CA GLY A 64 3.32 -11.05 -1.71
C GLY A 64 2.85 -10.41 -3.00
N LEU A 65 2.94 -9.09 -3.11
CA LEU A 65 2.56 -8.34 -4.31
C LEU A 65 3.80 -7.89 -5.07
N ASP A 66 3.66 -7.81 -6.39
CA ASP A 66 4.71 -7.28 -7.26
C ASP A 66 4.61 -5.74 -7.27
N PRO A 67 5.62 -5.03 -6.76
CA PRO A 67 5.57 -3.57 -6.70
C PRO A 67 5.45 -2.91 -8.08
N ILE A 68 5.98 -3.54 -9.12
CA ILE A 68 5.87 -3.01 -10.48
C ILE A 68 4.42 -3.07 -10.96
N LYS A 69 3.70 -4.11 -10.57
CA LYS A 69 2.28 -4.26 -10.92
C LYS A 69 1.44 -3.14 -10.32
N GLY A 70 1.71 -2.76 -9.08
CA GLY A 70 1.05 -1.64 -8.43
C GLY A 70 1.32 -0.31 -9.13
N LEU A 71 2.55 -0.10 -9.56
CA LEU A 71 2.90 1.11 -10.30
C LEU A 71 2.16 1.19 -11.63
N LYS A 72 2.05 0.06 -12.34
CA LYS A 72 1.28 0.01 -13.58
C LYS A 72 -0.20 0.31 -13.35
N LEU A 73 -0.74 -0.20 -12.25
CA LEU A 73 -2.12 0.08 -11.86
C LEU A 73 -2.34 1.58 -11.65
N ALA A 74 -1.44 2.23 -10.92
CA ALA A 74 -1.51 3.66 -10.69
C ALA A 74 -1.39 4.45 -12.00
N MET A 75 -0.51 4.02 -12.89
CA MET A 75 -0.36 4.67 -14.19
C MET A 75 -1.61 4.52 -15.06
N ALA A 76 -2.26 3.35 -15.01
CA ALA A 76 -3.52 3.12 -15.74
C ALA A 76 -4.64 4.00 -15.17
N ALA A 77 -4.72 4.13 -13.85
CA ALA A 77 -5.70 4.98 -13.19
C ALA A 77 -5.55 6.45 -13.60
N LYS A 78 -4.31 6.90 -13.84
CA LYS A 78 -4.02 8.27 -14.27
C LYS A 78 -4.66 8.60 -15.62
N LYS A 79 -4.85 7.60 -16.47
CA LYS A 79 -5.39 7.79 -17.82
C LYS A 79 -6.92 7.83 -17.88
N ARG A 80 -7.58 7.51 -16.78
CA ARG A 80 -9.04 7.54 -16.65
C ARG A 80 -9.54 8.95 -16.29
#